data_1f19e3bc6e52a039a6eefa306d0eff54
#
_entry.id   1f19e3bc6e52a039a6eefa306d0eff54
#
_cell.length_a   1.000
_cell.length_b   1.000
_cell.length_c   1.000
_cell.angle_alpha   90.00
_cell.angle_beta   90.00
_cell.angle_gamma   90.00
#
_symmetry.space_group_name_H-M   'P 1'
#
loop_
_entity.id
_entity.type
_entity.pdbx_description
1 polymer ?
#
loop_
_entity_poly.entity_id
_entity_poly.type
_entity_poly.pdbx_seq_one_letter_code
_entity_poly.pdbx_strand_id
1 'polypeptide(L)'
;MDSNLDIDGFCLCCGTEDVVISHPLFKGGLCSKCKENFAETVYRYDDDGYQSYCTICCYGMEVILCGNDSCCRSFCQDCLNILVAPGTYDVLTQLDPWICYMCQPHTAQGALQPRPDWSTRVQQLFTSNGDMEFEPHRVYPSIPANLRQPLRILSLFDGIATGFVVLKELGFKVDQYVASEVCEDSVAVATINHEGKILHVGDVRTLTKKQLDAWGPFDLLIGGSPCNDLACVNPYRKGLYEGSGRLFFDYYRILQLLKPKEEDPRPFFWLFENVVSMQICDKVGICRFLECNPVLVDAVLVSPAHRARYFWGNIPGMSRPITASQSDKLTLQDCLERGREARVTKVRTITTNTNCLKQNGKKSILPVLQGGQEDTLWVTELERIFGFPKHYTDVRNMNKQQRQRVLGKSWSVPVVRHLLAPLKDYYWTVGEKYRKYLDFKYCDAFRFPGCLSVLSRCF
;
A
#
# COMPACT_ATOMS: atom_id res chain seq x y z
N MET A 1 35.88 33.48 8.50
CA MET A 1 35.37 32.60 7.43
C MET A 1 33.92 32.35 7.76
N ASP A 2 33.07 33.14 7.15
CA ASP A 2 31.61 33.12 7.38
C ASP A 2 31.04 31.99 6.52
N SER A 3 30.71 30.88 7.10
CA SER A 3 29.87 29.89 6.43
C SER A 3 28.66 29.57 7.30
N ASN A 4 27.73 30.50 7.31
CA ASN A 4 26.35 30.22 7.65
C ASN A 4 25.70 29.50 6.42
N LEU A 5 26.28 28.36 6.02
CA LEU A 5 25.67 27.50 4.99
C LEU A 5 24.41 26.89 5.61
N ASP A 6 23.24 27.36 5.14
CA ASP A 6 21.96 26.83 5.58
C ASP A 6 21.78 25.43 4.95
N ILE A 7 21.59 24.40 5.78
CA ILE A 7 21.35 23.03 5.34
C ILE A 7 20.15 22.92 4.39
N ASP A 8 19.20 23.84 4.48
CA ASP A 8 18.03 23.87 3.57
C ASP A 8 18.43 24.19 2.10
N GLY A 9 19.65 24.69 1.85
CA GLY A 9 20.21 24.91 0.51
C GLY A 9 20.79 23.65 -0.13
N PHE A 10 20.84 22.52 0.57
CA PHE A 10 21.46 21.28 0.08
C PHE A 10 20.49 20.10 0.08
N CYS A 11 20.63 19.25 -0.95
CA CYS A 11 19.91 17.98 -0.98
C CYS A 11 20.49 17.01 0.05
N LEU A 12 19.72 16.59 1.04
CA LEU A 12 20.19 15.67 2.09
C LEU A 12 20.61 14.30 1.57
N CYS A 13 20.12 13.89 0.39
CA CYS A 13 20.41 12.57 -0.17
C CYS A 13 21.72 12.53 -0.96
N CYS A 14 22.04 13.60 -1.72
CA CYS A 14 23.18 13.60 -2.63
C CYS A 14 24.11 14.82 -2.51
N GLY A 15 23.79 15.78 -1.65
CA GLY A 15 24.64 16.95 -1.39
C GLY A 15 24.65 18.03 -2.46
N THR A 16 23.84 17.92 -3.53
CA THR A 16 23.74 18.97 -4.54
C THR A 16 23.03 20.20 -4.00
N GLU A 17 23.37 21.37 -4.55
CA GLU A 17 22.70 22.66 -4.27
C GLU A 17 21.42 22.85 -5.11
N ASP A 18 21.16 21.99 -6.10
CA ASP A 18 19.96 22.03 -6.94
C ASP A 18 18.70 21.57 -6.21
N VAL A 19 18.36 22.25 -5.14
CA VAL A 19 17.18 21.91 -4.33
C VAL A 19 15.90 22.40 -5.00
N VAL A 20 14.92 21.49 -5.16
CA VAL A 20 13.60 21.82 -5.74
C VAL A 20 12.49 21.85 -4.69
N ILE A 21 12.63 21.12 -3.60
CA ILE A 21 11.69 21.11 -2.45
C ILE A 21 12.46 20.96 -1.14
N SER A 22 11.83 21.35 -0.03
CA SER A 22 12.31 20.97 1.29
C SER A 22 12.13 19.46 1.52
N HIS A 23 13.10 18.83 2.19
CA HIS A 23 12.96 17.43 2.61
C HIS A 23 11.77 17.28 3.56
N PRO A 24 10.81 16.35 3.32
CA PRO A 24 9.60 16.29 4.13
C PRO A 24 9.83 15.95 5.59
N LEU A 25 10.79 15.06 5.89
CA LEU A 25 11.02 14.55 7.25
C LEU A 25 12.03 15.34 8.06
N PHE A 26 13.04 15.92 7.43
CA PHE A 26 14.17 16.56 8.10
C PHE A 26 14.43 17.95 7.54
N LYS A 27 15.06 18.83 8.35
CA LYS A 27 15.55 20.12 7.88
C LYS A 27 16.60 19.88 6.80
N GLY A 28 16.47 20.51 5.64
CA GLY A 28 17.28 20.33 4.45
C GLY A 28 16.41 20.18 3.21
N GLY A 29 17.03 19.99 2.05
CA GLY A 29 16.38 19.96 0.74
C GLY A 29 16.37 18.59 0.06
N LEU A 30 15.66 18.52 -1.07
CA LEU A 30 15.72 17.43 -2.06
C LEU A 30 15.86 18.03 -3.46
N CYS A 31 16.78 17.48 -4.26
CA CYS A 31 16.82 17.74 -5.70
C CYS A 31 15.74 16.93 -6.44
N SER A 32 15.49 17.22 -7.71
CA SER A 32 14.42 16.56 -8.50
C SER A 32 14.54 15.04 -8.46
N LYS A 33 15.71 14.50 -8.74
CA LYS A 33 15.97 13.05 -8.76
C LYS A 33 15.73 12.40 -7.39
N CYS A 34 16.21 13.01 -6.32
CA CYS A 34 16.05 12.48 -4.97
C CYS A 34 14.61 12.61 -4.45
N LYS A 35 13.88 13.65 -4.89
CA LYS A 35 12.43 13.76 -4.65
C LYS A 35 11.65 12.60 -5.27
N GLU A 36 11.94 12.24 -6.54
CA GLU A 36 11.31 11.10 -7.21
C GLU A 36 11.60 9.81 -6.46
N ASN A 37 12.86 9.56 -6.11
CA ASN A 37 13.25 8.38 -5.34
C ASN A 37 12.58 8.34 -3.95
N PHE A 38 12.51 9.48 -3.26
CA PHE A 38 11.80 9.59 -1.98
C PHE A 38 10.32 9.22 -2.14
N ALA A 39 9.65 9.75 -3.18
CA ALA A 39 8.25 9.47 -3.45
C ALA A 39 7.96 7.98 -3.67
N GLU A 40 8.88 7.26 -4.29
CA GLU A 40 8.76 5.83 -4.57
C GLU A 40 9.05 4.95 -3.35
N THR A 41 9.91 5.40 -2.43
CA THR A 41 10.48 4.53 -1.39
C THR A 41 9.99 4.80 0.02
N VAL A 42 9.46 6.00 0.31
CA VAL A 42 9.13 6.45 1.69
C VAL A 42 8.25 5.48 2.50
N TYR A 43 7.36 4.74 1.85
CA TYR A 43 6.49 3.74 2.46
C TYR A 43 6.72 2.33 1.89
N ARG A 44 7.94 2.05 1.48
CA ARG A 44 8.33 0.73 1.03
C ARG A 44 8.86 -0.08 2.20
N TYR A 45 8.27 -1.24 2.40
CA TYR A 45 8.61 -2.19 3.47
C TYR A 45 8.91 -3.54 2.83
N ASP A 46 9.91 -4.23 3.37
CA ASP A 46 10.25 -5.61 3.01
C ASP A 46 9.30 -6.63 3.68
N ASP A 47 9.59 -7.90 3.49
CA ASP A 47 8.76 -8.98 4.03
C ASP A 47 8.81 -9.07 5.55
N ASP A 48 9.88 -8.57 6.17
CA ASP A 48 10.03 -8.48 7.63
C ASP A 48 9.24 -7.29 8.22
N GLY A 49 8.65 -6.45 7.37
CA GLY A 49 7.84 -5.29 7.74
C GLY A 49 8.63 -4.03 8.10
N TYR A 50 9.95 -4.02 7.90
CA TYR A 50 10.81 -2.85 8.09
C TYR A 50 10.99 -2.06 6.78
N GLN A 51 11.35 -0.78 6.91
CA GLN A 51 11.69 0.05 5.76
C GLN A 51 12.92 -0.51 5.04
N SER A 52 12.80 -0.72 3.74
CA SER A 52 13.85 -1.31 2.91
C SER A 52 15.02 -0.36 2.63
N TYR A 53 14.85 0.94 2.93
CA TYR A 53 15.80 2.01 2.60
C TYR A 53 15.94 3.00 3.75
N CYS A 54 17.07 3.71 3.78
CA CYS A 54 17.32 4.75 4.77
C CYS A 54 16.20 5.82 4.77
N THR A 55 15.70 6.14 5.95
CA THR A 55 14.64 7.15 6.15
C THR A 55 15.05 8.56 5.66
N ILE A 56 16.36 8.87 5.60
CA ILE A 56 16.86 10.17 5.17
C ILE A 56 17.07 10.20 3.65
N CYS A 57 17.96 9.36 3.11
CA CYS A 57 18.37 9.45 1.71
C CYS A 57 17.59 8.52 0.78
N CYS A 58 16.79 7.62 1.31
CA CYS A 58 16.07 6.59 0.54
C CYS A 58 16.99 5.66 -0.27
N TYR A 59 18.26 5.61 0.11
CA TYR A 59 19.30 4.70 -0.36
C TYR A 59 19.96 4.03 0.85
N GLY A 60 21.14 3.52 0.67
CA GLY A 60 21.96 2.94 1.72
C GLY A 60 21.96 1.41 1.66
N MET A 61 23.16 0.83 1.89
CA MET A 61 23.37 -0.61 1.86
C MET A 61 23.43 -1.20 3.26
N GLU A 62 24.05 -0.47 4.19
CA GLU A 62 24.12 -0.83 5.61
C GLU A 62 23.22 0.11 6.41
N VAL A 63 22.20 -0.45 7.05
CA VAL A 63 21.24 0.30 7.84
C VAL A 63 21.11 -0.28 9.24
N ILE A 64 20.86 0.58 10.22
CA ILE A 64 20.39 0.19 11.55
C ILE A 64 18.88 0.44 11.64
N LEU A 65 18.18 -0.45 12.33
CA LEU A 65 16.74 -0.39 12.53
C LEU A 65 16.41 0.25 13.87
N CYS A 66 15.34 1.04 13.91
CA CYS A 66 14.82 1.55 15.18
C CYS A 66 14.31 0.41 16.06
N GLY A 67 14.77 0.35 17.29
CA GLY A 67 14.36 -0.66 18.27
C GLY A 67 13.04 -0.35 19.00
N ASN A 68 12.35 0.74 18.63
CA ASN A 68 11.03 1.04 19.19
C ASN A 68 9.98 0.16 18.52
N ASP A 69 9.18 -0.53 19.31
CA ASP A 69 8.05 -1.31 18.80
C ASP A 69 7.15 -0.43 17.91
N SER A 70 6.68 -0.97 16.81
CA SER A 70 5.91 -0.25 15.78
C SER A 70 6.64 0.85 15.00
N CYS A 71 7.91 1.13 15.26
CA CYS A 71 8.73 1.97 14.39
C CYS A 71 9.50 1.09 13.42
N CYS A 72 9.17 1.17 12.15
CA CYS A 72 9.78 0.35 11.10
C CYS A 72 10.88 1.10 10.34
N ARG A 73 11.43 2.19 10.89
CA ARG A 73 12.40 3.05 10.21
C ARG A 73 13.82 2.54 10.31
N SER A 74 14.58 2.78 9.25
CA SER A 74 15.99 2.45 9.12
C SER A 74 16.83 3.68 8.76
N PHE A 75 18.12 3.64 9.12
CA PHE A 75 19.05 4.74 8.88
C PHE A 75 20.40 4.18 8.43
N CYS A 76 20.97 4.70 7.35
CA CYS A 76 22.22 4.19 6.81
C CYS A 76 23.44 4.82 7.48
N GLN A 77 24.55 4.10 7.40
CA GLN A 77 25.85 4.50 7.92
C GLN A 77 26.27 5.89 7.43
N ASP A 78 26.20 6.13 6.13
CA ASP A 78 26.63 7.38 5.53
C ASP A 78 25.86 8.59 6.07
N CYS A 79 24.52 8.49 6.10
CA CYS A 79 23.71 9.59 6.62
C CYS A 79 23.99 9.89 8.10
N LEU A 80 24.18 8.86 8.93
CA LEU A 80 24.47 9.03 10.34
C LEU A 80 25.86 9.64 10.55
N ASN A 81 26.87 9.16 9.86
CA ASN A 81 28.24 9.63 10.01
C ASN A 81 28.45 11.05 9.45
N ILE A 82 27.69 11.45 8.44
CA ILE A 82 27.81 12.78 7.81
C ILE A 82 26.95 13.83 8.52
N LEU A 83 25.67 13.52 8.80
CA LEU A 83 24.72 14.49 9.30
C LEU A 83 24.72 14.61 10.83
N VAL A 84 25.14 13.58 11.55
CA VAL A 84 25.24 13.61 13.01
C VAL A 84 26.68 13.87 13.44
N ALA A 85 27.57 12.88 13.32
CA ALA A 85 29.00 13.01 13.55
C ALA A 85 29.74 11.78 13.00
N PRO A 86 31.02 11.93 12.60
CA PRO A 86 31.86 10.77 12.20
C PRO A 86 31.90 9.69 13.28
N GLY A 87 31.72 8.42 12.88
CA GLY A 87 31.70 7.27 13.79
C GLY A 87 30.39 7.04 14.53
N THR A 88 29.36 7.87 14.29
CA THR A 88 28.03 7.71 14.94
C THR A 88 27.43 6.35 14.69
N TYR A 89 27.52 5.82 13.47
CA TYR A 89 26.95 4.52 13.12
C TYR A 89 27.50 3.40 14.02
N ASP A 90 28.82 3.34 14.20
CA ASP A 90 29.49 2.30 15.00
C ASP A 90 29.09 2.38 16.49
N VAL A 91 28.90 3.59 17.00
CA VAL A 91 28.40 3.80 18.37
C VAL A 91 26.97 3.34 18.52
N LEU A 92 26.09 3.71 17.57
CA LEU A 92 24.67 3.39 17.64
C LEU A 92 24.39 1.89 17.45
N THR A 93 25.21 1.17 16.70
CA THR A 93 25.11 -0.28 16.54
C THR A 93 25.38 -1.06 17.84
N GLN A 94 26.06 -0.44 18.82
CA GLN A 94 26.30 -1.04 20.14
C GLN A 94 25.11 -0.83 21.10
N LEU A 95 24.16 0.04 20.75
CA LEU A 95 22.97 0.31 21.56
C LEU A 95 21.86 -0.69 21.24
N ASP A 96 21.32 -1.32 22.27
CA ASP A 96 20.25 -2.29 22.10
C ASP A 96 19.20 -2.17 23.22
N PRO A 97 18.00 -1.67 22.89
CA PRO A 97 17.58 -1.13 21.58
C PRO A 97 18.09 0.30 21.32
N TRP A 98 18.45 0.61 20.05
CA TRP A 98 18.62 1.98 19.61
C TRP A 98 17.27 2.57 19.19
N ILE A 99 16.96 3.79 19.65
CA ILE A 99 15.73 4.51 19.31
C ILE A 99 16.04 5.65 18.34
N CYS A 100 15.38 5.65 17.19
CA CYS A 100 15.68 6.58 16.11
C CYS A 100 15.23 8.03 16.40
N TYR A 101 15.78 8.95 15.63
CA TYR A 101 15.56 10.38 15.76
C TYR A 101 14.12 10.84 15.47
N MET A 102 13.36 10.08 14.71
CA MET A 102 11.92 10.35 14.52
C MET A 102 11.08 9.96 15.75
N CYS A 103 11.54 9.01 16.54
CA CYS A 103 10.92 8.62 17.81
C CYS A 103 11.39 9.49 18.98
N GLN A 104 12.58 10.06 18.90
CA GLN A 104 13.19 10.94 19.89
C GLN A 104 13.67 12.26 19.23
N PRO A 105 12.75 13.12 18.78
CA PRO A 105 13.09 14.30 17.98
C PRO A 105 13.85 15.39 18.77
N HIS A 106 13.88 15.30 20.10
CA HIS A 106 14.50 16.30 20.98
C HIS A 106 15.97 15.99 21.34
N THR A 107 16.50 14.85 20.89
CA THR A 107 17.91 14.52 21.12
C THR A 107 18.79 15.34 20.20
N ALA A 108 19.86 15.96 20.70
CA ALA A 108 20.82 16.70 19.90
C ALA A 108 21.53 15.80 18.89
N GLN A 109 21.57 16.16 17.60
CA GLN A 109 21.87 15.25 16.52
C GLN A 109 22.69 15.89 15.39
N GLY A 110 23.61 16.76 15.72
CA GLY A 110 24.40 17.48 14.71
C GLY A 110 23.51 18.32 13.79
N ALA A 111 23.68 18.16 12.48
CA ALA A 111 22.87 18.85 11.47
C ALA A 111 21.51 18.16 11.21
N LEU A 112 21.33 16.91 11.66
CA LEU A 112 20.09 16.15 11.44
C LEU A 112 18.98 16.61 12.39
N GLN A 113 17.97 17.29 11.86
CA GLN A 113 16.85 17.84 12.63
C GLN A 113 15.51 17.37 12.04
N PRO A 114 14.75 16.50 12.73
CA PRO A 114 13.40 16.13 12.32
C PRO A 114 12.47 17.35 12.29
N ARG A 115 11.63 17.45 11.27
CA ARG A 115 10.60 18.49 11.19
C ARG A 115 9.41 18.10 12.06
N PRO A 116 8.88 19.01 12.91
CA PRO A 116 7.73 18.68 13.77
C PRO A 116 6.44 18.42 12.96
N ASP A 117 6.33 19.02 11.78
CA ASP A 117 5.19 18.93 10.86
C ASP A 117 5.40 17.92 9.71
N TRP A 118 6.35 17.00 9.88
CA TRP A 118 6.77 16.07 8.83
C TRP A 118 5.62 15.25 8.23
N SER A 119 4.67 14.78 9.04
CA SER A 119 3.55 13.97 8.55
C SER A 119 2.63 14.76 7.61
N THR A 120 2.38 16.03 7.92
CA THR A 120 1.64 16.96 7.06
C THR A 120 2.40 17.21 5.75
N ARG A 121 3.71 17.43 5.82
CA ARG A 121 4.56 17.66 4.63
C ARG A 121 4.60 16.44 3.71
N VAL A 122 4.69 15.24 4.25
CA VAL A 122 4.64 14.00 3.45
C VAL A 122 3.28 13.87 2.74
N GLN A 123 2.18 14.20 3.42
CA GLN A 123 0.85 14.17 2.79
C GLN A 123 0.71 15.24 1.70
N GLN A 124 1.20 16.44 1.93
CA GLN A 124 1.22 17.52 0.93
C GLN A 124 2.04 17.16 -0.30
N LEU A 125 3.17 16.45 -0.13
CA LEU A 125 3.99 15.98 -1.26
C LEU A 125 3.21 15.11 -2.23
N PHE A 126 2.23 14.36 -1.73
CA PHE A 126 1.41 13.44 -2.51
C PHE A 126 0.00 13.97 -2.82
N THR A 127 -0.27 15.24 -2.56
CA THR A 127 -1.53 15.85 -2.97
C THR A 127 -1.55 15.93 -4.50
N SER A 128 -2.52 15.29 -5.14
CA SER A 128 -2.71 15.37 -6.58
C SER A 128 -3.81 16.37 -6.92
N ASN A 129 -3.57 17.18 -7.96
CA ASN A 129 -4.61 17.98 -8.60
C ASN A 129 -5.42 17.05 -9.49
N GLY A 130 -6.64 16.75 -9.09
CA GLY A 130 -7.56 15.92 -9.87
C GLY A 130 -8.42 16.75 -10.84
N ASP A 131 -9.29 16.06 -11.59
CA ASP A 131 -10.21 16.68 -12.58
C ASP A 131 -11.27 17.58 -11.94
N MET A 132 -11.54 17.41 -10.64
CA MET A 132 -12.54 18.17 -9.89
C MET A 132 -11.89 18.78 -8.65
N GLU A 133 -12.32 19.98 -8.28
CA GLU A 133 -11.90 20.66 -7.07
C GLU A 133 -12.77 20.23 -5.89
N PHE A 134 -12.13 19.75 -4.83
CA PHE A 134 -12.74 19.41 -3.56
C PHE A 134 -11.94 20.00 -2.42
N GLU A 135 -12.59 20.25 -1.29
CA GLU A 135 -11.88 20.57 -0.07
C GLU A 135 -11.00 19.40 0.35
N PRO A 136 -9.74 19.65 0.76
CA PRO A 136 -8.86 18.59 1.21
C PRO A 136 -9.45 17.84 2.40
N HIS A 137 -9.33 16.52 2.39
CA HIS A 137 -9.68 15.73 3.56
C HIS A 137 -8.82 16.12 4.76
N ARG A 138 -9.38 15.92 5.95
CA ARG A 138 -8.68 16.15 7.21
C ARG A 138 -7.37 15.37 7.24
N VAL A 139 -6.29 16.09 7.50
CA VAL A 139 -4.95 15.53 7.68
C VAL A 139 -4.78 15.17 9.16
N TYR A 140 -4.52 13.90 9.43
CA TYR A 140 -4.19 13.43 10.77
C TYR A 140 -2.67 13.45 10.97
N PRO A 141 -2.15 14.02 12.08
CA PRO A 141 -0.74 13.87 12.42
C PRO A 141 -0.43 12.39 12.72
N SER A 142 0.82 11.99 12.46
CA SER A 142 1.26 10.63 12.81
C SER A 142 1.20 10.41 14.32
N ILE A 143 0.95 9.16 14.72
CA ILE A 143 0.95 8.77 16.14
C ILE A 143 2.37 8.28 16.50
N PRO A 144 2.98 8.80 17.59
CA PRO A 144 4.24 8.26 18.09
C PRO A 144 4.19 6.75 18.28
N ALA A 145 5.26 6.04 17.90
CA ALA A 145 5.25 4.58 17.82
C ALA A 145 4.82 3.89 19.12
N ASN A 146 5.23 4.42 20.27
CA ASN A 146 4.87 3.90 21.59
C ASN A 146 3.40 4.16 22.02
N LEU A 147 2.67 4.98 21.26
CA LEU A 147 1.27 5.32 21.53
C LEU A 147 0.30 4.66 20.52
N ARG A 148 0.83 3.98 19.50
CA ARG A 148 0.01 3.32 18.47
C ARG A 148 -0.80 2.17 19.05
N GLN A 149 -2.06 2.11 18.66
CA GLN A 149 -3.00 1.07 19.10
C GLN A 149 -3.21 0.03 17.99
N PRO A 150 -3.65 -1.18 18.34
CA PRO A 150 -4.12 -2.16 17.38
C PRO A 150 -5.24 -1.62 16.51
N LEU A 151 -5.30 -2.09 15.26
CA LEU A 151 -6.21 -1.60 14.23
C LEU A 151 -7.57 -2.29 14.30
N ARG A 152 -8.67 -1.52 14.21
CA ARG A 152 -10.06 -2.00 14.16
C ARG A 152 -10.67 -1.68 12.80
N ILE A 153 -11.10 -2.70 12.07
CA ILE A 153 -11.47 -2.59 10.65
C ILE A 153 -12.90 -3.02 10.43
N LEU A 154 -13.60 -2.26 9.58
CA LEU A 154 -14.81 -2.69 8.89
C LEU A 154 -14.52 -2.83 7.39
N SER A 155 -14.73 -4.03 6.87
CA SER A 155 -14.59 -4.31 5.44
C SER A 155 -15.95 -4.64 4.83
N LEU A 156 -16.37 -3.86 3.85
CA LEU A 156 -17.63 -4.05 3.14
C LEU A 156 -17.37 -4.68 1.78
N PHE A 157 -18.18 -5.66 1.39
CA PHE A 157 -17.97 -6.44 0.19
C PHE A 157 -16.59 -7.15 0.21
N ASP A 158 -16.29 -7.75 1.35
CA ASP A 158 -14.94 -8.23 1.73
C ASP A 158 -14.35 -9.28 0.78
N GLY A 159 -15.20 -9.99 0.04
CA GLY A 159 -14.76 -11.06 -0.85
C GLY A 159 -14.00 -12.15 -0.09
N ILE A 160 -12.78 -12.46 -0.53
CA ILE A 160 -11.93 -13.48 0.08
C ILE A 160 -10.95 -12.91 1.11
N ALA A 161 -11.32 -11.83 1.80
CA ALA A 161 -10.54 -11.17 2.85
C ALA A 161 -9.18 -10.61 2.40
N THR A 162 -9.09 -10.02 1.21
CA THR A 162 -7.85 -9.42 0.71
C THR A 162 -7.30 -8.36 1.67
N GLY A 163 -8.17 -7.54 2.27
CA GLY A 163 -7.77 -6.55 3.26
C GLY A 163 -7.08 -7.17 4.47
N PHE A 164 -7.60 -8.27 4.98
CA PHE A 164 -7.00 -9.00 6.12
C PHE A 164 -5.63 -9.60 5.76
N VAL A 165 -5.51 -10.19 4.56
CA VAL A 165 -4.22 -10.72 4.06
C VAL A 165 -3.17 -9.63 4.04
N VAL A 166 -3.51 -8.47 3.45
CA VAL A 166 -2.60 -7.31 3.34
C VAL A 166 -2.18 -6.78 4.71
N LEU A 167 -3.14 -6.62 5.63
CA LEU A 167 -2.83 -6.12 6.98
C LEU A 167 -1.90 -7.07 7.74
N LYS A 168 -2.08 -8.37 7.56
CA LYS A 168 -1.20 -9.39 8.12
C LYS A 168 0.21 -9.33 7.52
N GLU A 169 0.34 -9.21 6.18
CA GLU A 169 1.64 -9.07 5.50
C GLU A 169 2.38 -7.78 5.92
N LEU A 170 1.65 -6.69 6.11
CA LEU A 170 2.22 -5.44 6.63
C LEU A 170 2.56 -5.49 8.12
N GLY A 171 2.24 -6.58 8.81
CA GLY A 171 2.55 -6.77 10.22
C GLY A 171 1.61 -6.01 11.19
N PHE A 172 0.45 -5.54 10.75
CA PHE A 172 -0.49 -4.85 11.65
C PHE A 172 -1.03 -5.77 12.73
N LYS A 173 -1.07 -5.26 13.94
CA LYS A 173 -1.84 -5.87 15.01
C LYS A 173 -3.31 -5.51 14.80
N VAL A 174 -4.11 -6.50 14.45
CA VAL A 174 -5.56 -6.34 14.26
C VAL A 174 -6.27 -6.72 15.55
N ASP A 175 -7.01 -5.79 16.14
CA ASP A 175 -7.86 -6.03 17.30
C ASP A 175 -9.20 -6.63 16.89
N GLN A 176 -9.80 -6.06 15.85
CA GLN A 176 -11.07 -6.53 15.33
C GLN A 176 -11.16 -6.33 13.81
N TYR A 177 -11.64 -7.35 13.12
CA TYR A 177 -11.95 -7.28 11.69
C TYR A 177 -13.39 -7.75 11.47
N VAL A 178 -14.27 -6.82 11.10
CA VAL A 178 -15.68 -7.08 10.81
C VAL A 178 -15.87 -7.05 9.29
N ALA A 179 -16.43 -8.11 8.72
CA ALA A 179 -16.57 -8.29 7.28
C ALA A 179 -18.03 -8.49 6.87
N SER A 180 -18.50 -7.65 5.95
CA SER A 180 -19.77 -7.84 5.24
C SER A 180 -19.52 -8.46 3.87
N GLU A 181 -19.99 -9.69 3.67
CA GLU A 181 -19.93 -10.44 2.42
C GLU A 181 -21.11 -11.42 2.38
N VAL A 182 -21.73 -11.59 1.20
CA VAL A 182 -22.89 -12.48 1.00
C VAL A 182 -22.57 -13.72 0.17
N CYS A 183 -21.41 -13.74 -0.53
CA CYS A 183 -21.00 -14.86 -1.35
C CYS A 183 -20.46 -15.98 -0.45
N GLU A 184 -21.19 -17.09 -0.34
CA GLU A 184 -20.82 -18.23 0.51
C GLU A 184 -19.42 -18.80 0.19
N ASP A 185 -19.05 -18.88 -1.09
CA ASP A 185 -17.72 -19.34 -1.51
C ASP A 185 -16.63 -18.41 -0.99
N SER A 186 -16.86 -17.08 -1.05
CA SER A 186 -15.91 -16.07 -0.55
C SER A 186 -15.80 -16.13 0.97
N VAL A 187 -16.92 -16.19 1.68
CA VAL A 187 -16.94 -16.32 3.15
C VAL A 187 -16.22 -17.60 3.58
N ALA A 188 -16.40 -18.70 2.85
CA ALA A 188 -15.71 -19.96 3.16
C ALA A 188 -14.19 -19.83 3.02
N VAL A 189 -13.68 -19.17 1.96
CA VAL A 189 -12.25 -18.91 1.80
C VAL A 189 -11.72 -18.09 2.95
N ALA A 190 -12.40 -16.99 3.30
CA ALA A 190 -11.99 -16.13 4.39
C ALA A 190 -11.98 -16.85 5.75
N THR A 191 -13.04 -17.60 6.05
CA THR A 191 -13.19 -18.33 7.32
C THR A 191 -12.09 -19.38 7.51
N ILE A 192 -11.81 -20.20 6.48
CA ILE A 192 -10.85 -21.29 6.59
C ILE A 192 -9.40 -20.75 6.70
N ASN A 193 -9.06 -19.69 5.95
CA ASN A 193 -7.70 -19.15 6.01
C ASN A 193 -7.43 -18.29 7.27
N HIS A 194 -8.49 -17.79 7.92
CA HIS A 194 -8.36 -16.83 9.03
C HIS A 194 -9.21 -17.23 10.24
N GLU A 195 -9.19 -18.49 10.60
CA GLU A 195 -10.01 -19.09 11.67
C GLU A 195 -10.26 -18.18 12.86
N GLY A 196 -11.53 -17.84 13.12
CA GLY A 196 -11.97 -17.07 14.27
C GLY A 196 -11.52 -15.61 14.34
N LYS A 197 -10.77 -15.11 13.35
CA LYS A 197 -10.22 -13.73 13.35
C LYS A 197 -11.12 -12.73 12.64
N ILE A 198 -12.09 -13.19 11.86
CA ILE A 198 -13.02 -12.36 11.10
C ILE A 198 -14.42 -12.56 11.62
N LEU A 199 -15.08 -11.45 12.00
CA LEU A 199 -16.51 -11.45 12.34
C LEU A 199 -17.32 -11.21 11.06
N HIS A 200 -17.94 -12.26 10.52
CA HIS A 200 -18.80 -12.16 9.35
C HIS A 200 -20.19 -11.68 9.74
N VAL A 201 -20.67 -10.60 9.10
CA VAL A 201 -21.94 -9.94 9.44
C VAL A 201 -22.96 -9.94 8.30
N GLY A 202 -22.65 -10.63 7.19
CA GLY A 202 -23.58 -10.86 6.09
C GLY A 202 -23.81 -9.63 5.20
N ASP A 203 -25.06 -9.31 4.93
CA ASP A 203 -25.47 -8.31 3.95
C ASP A 203 -25.28 -6.87 4.45
N VAL A 204 -24.54 -6.06 3.72
CA VAL A 204 -24.28 -4.64 4.02
C VAL A 204 -25.56 -3.82 4.20
N ARG A 205 -26.62 -4.17 3.50
CA ARG A 205 -27.93 -3.48 3.57
C ARG A 205 -28.60 -3.63 4.94
N THR A 206 -28.28 -4.67 5.68
CA THR A 206 -28.84 -4.95 7.01
C THR A 206 -28.09 -4.29 8.15
N LEU A 207 -26.92 -3.70 7.88
CA LEU A 207 -26.09 -3.09 8.91
C LEU A 207 -26.70 -1.79 9.44
N THR A 208 -26.99 -1.81 10.72
CA THR A 208 -27.62 -0.68 11.45
C THR A 208 -26.57 0.13 12.21
N LYS A 209 -26.88 1.40 12.50
CA LYS A 209 -26.05 2.25 13.34
C LYS A 209 -25.78 1.60 14.69
N LYS A 210 -26.79 0.99 15.34
CA LYS A 210 -26.65 0.31 16.63
C LYS A 210 -25.60 -0.81 16.61
N GLN A 211 -25.57 -1.60 15.53
CA GLN A 211 -24.59 -2.67 15.37
C GLN A 211 -23.20 -2.09 15.16
N LEU A 212 -23.06 -1.06 14.31
CA LEU A 212 -21.80 -0.38 14.05
C LEU A 212 -21.22 0.26 15.32
N ASP A 213 -22.07 0.89 16.14
CA ASP A 213 -21.69 1.46 17.43
C ASP A 213 -21.26 0.37 18.42
N ALA A 214 -21.90 -0.80 18.40
CA ALA A 214 -21.56 -1.92 19.29
C ALA A 214 -20.23 -2.59 18.93
N TRP A 215 -19.86 -2.64 17.65
CA TRP A 215 -18.58 -3.19 17.19
C TRP A 215 -17.47 -2.15 17.14
N GLY A 216 -17.82 -0.87 17.04
CA GLY A 216 -16.88 0.25 16.92
C GLY A 216 -16.17 0.60 18.24
N PRO A 217 -15.42 1.69 18.23
CA PRO A 217 -15.10 2.51 17.06
C PRO A 217 -14.20 1.80 16.06
N PHE A 218 -14.35 2.10 14.78
CA PHE A 218 -13.47 1.60 13.74
C PHE A 218 -12.44 2.67 13.36
N ASP A 219 -11.25 2.22 12.98
CA ASP A 219 -10.13 3.06 12.54
C ASP A 219 -10.02 3.10 11.02
N LEU A 220 -10.45 2.02 10.36
CA LEU A 220 -10.36 1.85 8.92
C LEU A 220 -11.65 1.23 8.35
N LEU A 221 -12.23 1.89 7.35
CA LEU A 221 -13.29 1.36 6.51
C LEU A 221 -12.73 1.07 5.13
N ILE A 222 -12.82 -0.17 4.68
CA ILE A 222 -12.46 -0.55 3.31
C ILE A 222 -13.65 -1.21 2.61
N GLY A 223 -13.71 -1.08 1.27
CA GLY A 223 -14.73 -1.76 0.50
C GLY A 223 -14.68 -1.44 -0.98
N GLY A 224 -15.30 -2.31 -1.77
CA GLY A 224 -15.48 -2.13 -3.21
C GLY A 224 -16.82 -2.71 -3.62
N SER A 225 -17.80 -1.86 -3.92
CA SER A 225 -19.14 -2.32 -4.30
C SER A 225 -19.11 -3.10 -5.62
N PRO A 226 -20.06 -4.03 -5.86
CA PRO A 226 -20.12 -4.77 -7.10
C PRO A 226 -20.10 -3.87 -8.34
N CYS A 227 -19.26 -4.21 -9.31
CA CYS A 227 -19.04 -3.41 -10.52
C CYS A 227 -19.89 -3.85 -11.72
N ASN A 228 -20.73 -4.89 -11.59
CA ASN A 228 -21.45 -5.47 -12.72
C ASN A 228 -22.33 -4.46 -13.49
N ASP A 229 -22.98 -3.56 -12.76
CA ASP A 229 -23.85 -2.54 -13.36
C ASP A 229 -23.11 -1.22 -13.65
N LEU A 230 -21.82 -1.11 -13.31
CA LEU A 230 -20.98 0.05 -13.63
C LEU A 230 -20.05 -0.22 -14.83
N ALA A 231 -19.55 -1.46 -14.97
CA ALA A 231 -18.54 -1.81 -15.96
C ALA A 231 -19.07 -1.70 -17.41
N CYS A 232 -18.38 -0.92 -18.23
CA CYS A 232 -18.75 -0.75 -19.65
C CYS A 232 -18.71 -2.02 -20.48
N VAL A 233 -18.02 -3.07 -20.01
CA VAL A 233 -18.03 -4.39 -20.65
C VAL A 233 -19.38 -5.12 -20.53
N ASN A 234 -20.25 -4.71 -19.61
CA ASN A 234 -21.60 -5.20 -19.50
C ASN A 234 -22.56 -4.32 -20.33
N PRO A 235 -23.08 -4.79 -21.48
CA PRO A 235 -23.99 -4.00 -22.31
C PRO A 235 -25.34 -3.72 -21.62
N TYR A 236 -25.72 -4.51 -20.62
CA TYR A 236 -26.96 -4.40 -19.84
C TYR A 236 -26.79 -3.67 -18.50
N ARG A 237 -25.65 -3.00 -18.29
CA ARG A 237 -25.38 -2.26 -17.06
C ARG A 237 -26.44 -1.20 -16.80
N LYS A 238 -26.78 -1.01 -15.53
CA LYS A 238 -27.83 -0.08 -15.08
C LYS A 238 -27.29 1.22 -14.48
N GLY A 239 -25.95 1.35 -14.34
CA GLY A 239 -25.30 2.51 -13.77
C GLY A 239 -25.35 2.55 -12.24
N LEU A 240 -24.95 3.69 -11.68
CA LEU A 240 -24.75 3.88 -10.24
C LEU A 240 -26.04 3.81 -9.43
N TYR A 241 -27.16 4.23 -10.00
CA TYR A 241 -28.43 4.44 -9.28
C TYR A 241 -29.36 3.23 -9.31
N GLU A 242 -29.05 2.22 -10.09
CA GLU A 242 -29.89 1.04 -10.27
C GLU A 242 -29.10 -0.26 -10.10
N GLY A 243 -29.80 -1.39 -9.99
CA GLY A 243 -29.19 -2.70 -9.89
C GLY A 243 -28.17 -2.84 -8.74
N SER A 244 -27.06 -3.50 -9.00
CA SER A 244 -25.98 -3.67 -8.04
C SER A 244 -25.13 -2.40 -7.84
N GLY A 245 -25.19 -1.43 -8.77
CA GLY A 245 -24.50 -0.14 -8.63
C GLY A 245 -24.97 0.62 -7.39
N ARG A 246 -26.25 0.48 -7.02
CA ARG A 246 -26.84 1.10 -5.82
C ARG A 246 -26.15 0.73 -4.52
N LEU A 247 -25.46 -0.38 -4.46
CA LEU A 247 -24.73 -0.81 -3.26
C LEU A 247 -23.57 0.12 -2.88
N PHE A 248 -23.14 1.00 -3.80
CA PHE A 248 -22.27 2.12 -3.46
C PHE A 248 -22.87 3.00 -2.35
N PHE A 249 -24.20 3.24 -2.38
CA PHE A 249 -24.85 4.08 -1.38
C PHE A 249 -24.92 3.45 0.00
N ASP A 250 -24.83 2.12 0.10
CA ASP A 250 -24.67 1.45 1.40
C ASP A 250 -23.25 1.66 1.97
N TYR A 251 -22.20 1.62 1.13
CA TYR A 251 -20.87 2.02 1.54
C TYR A 251 -20.84 3.49 2.00
N TYR A 252 -21.40 4.39 1.22
CA TYR A 252 -21.48 5.82 1.53
C TYR A 252 -22.23 6.10 2.84
N ARG A 253 -23.38 5.46 3.05
CA ARG A 253 -24.17 5.55 4.29
C ARG A 253 -23.33 5.14 5.50
N ILE A 254 -22.66 4.03 5.42
CA ILE A 254 -21.82 3.52 6.51
C ILE A 254 -20.62 4.45 6.74
N LEU A 255 -19.95 4.92 5.67
CA LEU A 255 -18.88 5.91 5.78
C LEU A 255 -19.32 7.15 6.58
N GLN A 256 -20.50 7.70 6.27
CA GLN A 256 -21.03 8.87 6.97
C GLN A 256 -21.34 8.58 8.46
N LEU A 257 -21.76 7.36 8.79
CA LEU A 257 -22.01 6.95 10.18
C LEU A 257 -20.72 6.78 10.97
N LEU A 258 -19.60 6.42 10.32
CA LEU A 258 -18.32 6.13 10.99
C LEU A 258 -17.39 7.34 11.07
N LYS A 259 -17.55 8.34 10.19
CA LYS A 259 -16.69 9.54 10.23
C LYS A 259 -16.70 10.18 11.62
N PRO A 260 -15.53 10.37 12.26
CA PRO A 260 -15.44 11.10 13.53
C PRO A 260 -15.92 12.54 13.36
N LYS A 261 -16.45 13.13 14.41
CA LYS A 261 -16.74 14.56 14.47
C LYS A 261 -15.44 15.37 14.41
N GLU A 262 -15.52 16.64 14.06
CA GLU A 262 -14.32 17.50 13.95
C GLU A 262 -13.52 17.59 15.26
N GLU A 263 -14.22 17.56 16.40
CA GLU A 263 -13.61 17.65 17.72
C GLU A 263 -12.91 16.36 18.14
N ASP A 264 -13.23 15.22 17.51
CA ASP A 264 -12.59 13.94 17.80
C ASP A 264 -11.20 13.89 17.12
N PRO A 265 -10.09 13.84 17.87
CA PRO A 265 -8.75 13.81 17.30
C PRO A 265 -8.37 12.45 16.71
N ARG A 266 -9.21 11.42 16.91
CA ARG A 266 -8.92 10.05 16.51
C ARG A 266 -8.79 9.92 15.00
N PRO A 267 -7.66 9.38 14.48
CA PRO A 267 -7.52 9.11 13.05
C PRO A 267 -8.57 8.10 12.58
N PHE A 268 -9.19 8.41 11.45
CA PHE A 268 -10.10 7.53 10.76
C PHE A 268 -9.79 7.55 9.26
N PHE A 269 -9.50 6.37 8.72
CA PHE A 269 -9.17 6.19 7.32
C PHE A 269 -10.22 5.37 6.59
N TRP A 270 -10.35 5.61 5.30
CA TRP A 270 -11.27 4.85 4.47
C TRP A 270 -10.72 4.69 3.05
N LEU A 271 -11.13 3.61 2.39
CA LEU A 271 -10.77 3.25 1.03
C LEU A 271 -11.98 2.66 0.32
N PHE A 272 -12.32 3.21 -0.83
CA PHE A 272 -13.34 2.67 -1.74
C PHE A 272 -12.73 2.34 -3.09
N GLU A 273 -13.01 1.16 -3.62
CA GLU A 273 -12.49 0.67 -4.90
C GLU A 273 -13.61 0.45 -5.92
N ASN A 274 -13.34 0.75 -7.20
CA ASN A 274 -14.19 0.29 -8.29
C ASN A 274 -13.44 0.25 -9.63
N VAL A 275 -14.09 -0.26 -10.68
CA VAL A 275 -13.49 -0.43 -12.01
C VAL A 275 -13.25 0.90 -12.72
N VAL A 276 -12.18 0.97 -13.51
CA VAL A 276 -11.89 2.14 -14.36
C VAL A 276 -12.85 2.24 -15.56
N SER A 277 -13.30 1.10 -16.07
CA SER A 277 -14.19 1.04 -17.24
C SER A 277 -15.65 1.30 -16.88
N MET A 278 -15.93 2.40 -16.16
CA MET A 278 -17.29 2.88 -15.90
C MET A 278 -17.61 4.11 -16.75
N GLN A 279 -18.88 4.50 -16.81
CA GLN A 279 -19.26 5.74 -17.47
C GLN A 279 -18.74 6.95 -16.69
N ILE A 280 -18.44 8.03 -17.42
CA ILE A 280 -17.93 9.28 -16.80
C ILE A 280 -18.93 9.84 -15.79
N CYS A 281 -20.24 9.77 -16.09
CA CYS A 281 -21.29 10.23 -15.17
C CYS A 281 -21.29 9.44 -13.85
N ASP A 282 -21.07 8.13 -13.89
CA ASP A 282 -20.97 7.30 -12.68
C ASP A 282 -19.72 7.66 -11.87
N LYS A 283 -18.54 7.82 -12.53
CA LYS A 283 -17.31 8.29 -11.88
C LYS A 283 -17.52 9.63 -11.20
N VAL A 284 -18.10 10.61 -11.91
CA VAL A 284 -18.39 11.95 -11.38
C VAL A 284 -19.35 11.88 -10.20
N GLY A 285 -20.38 11.02 -10.29
CA GLY A 285 -21.30 10.77 -9.19
C GLY A 285 -20.58 10.29 -7.94
N ILE A 286 -19.75 9.26 -8.05
CA ILE A 286 -18.95 8.72 -6.94
C ILE A 286 -18.03 9.80 -6.36
N CYS A 287 -17.32 10.57 -7.20
CA CYS A 287 -16.46 11.67 -6.75
C CYS A 287 -17.22 12.70 -5.92
N ARG A 288 -18.44 13.07 -6.35
CA ARG A 288 -19.27 14.06 -5.63
C ARG A 288 -19.73 13.56 -4.26
N PHE A 289 -20.13 12.29 -4.14
CA PHE A 289 -20.52 11.73 -2.86
C PHE A 289 -19.33 11.53 -1.91
N LEU A 290 -18.19 11.06 -2.42
CA LEU A 290 -16.99 10.82 -1.61
C LEU A 290 -16.13 12.08 -1.42
N GLU A 291 -16.46 13.18 -2.10
CA GLU A 291 -15.78 14.49 -2.00
C GLU A 291 -14.28 14.39 -2.28
N CYS A 292 -13.89 13.54 -3.21
CA CYS A 292 -12.50 13.44 -3.68
C CYS A 292 -12.40 12.82 -5.07
N ASN A 293 -11.27 13.08 -5.73
CA ASN A 293 -10.91 12.40 -6.97
C ASN A 293 -10.29 11.02 -6.67
N PRO A 294 -10.48 10.02 -7.53
CA PRO A 294 -9.82 8.73 -7.36
C PRO A 294 -8.36 8.78 -7.79
N VAL A 295 -7.58 7.87 -7.22
CA VAL A 295 -6.29 7.48 -7.76
C VAL A 295 -6.50 6.27 -8.66
N LEU A 296 -5.90 6.31 -9.86
CA LEU A 296 -5.89 5.17 -10.78
C LEU A 296 -4.63 4.36 -10.54
N VAL A 297 -4.82 3.06 -10.24
CA VAL A 297 -3.70 2.12 -10.08
C VAL A 297 -3.93 0.89 -10.96
N ASP A 298 -2.95 0.56 -11.82
CA ASP A 298 -2.94 -0.70 -12.57
C ASP A 298 -1.97 -1.68 -11.91
N ALA A 299 -2.48 -2.84 -11.51
CA ALA A 299 -1.68 -3.91 -10.91
C ALA A 299 -0.54 -4.40 -11.80
N VAL A 300 -0.60 -4.15 -13.12
CA VAL A 300 0.45 -4.53 -14.07
C VAL A 300 1.83 -3.93 -13.74
N LEU A 301 1.88 -2.89 -12.93
CA LEU A 301 3.12 -2.29 -12.45
C LEU A 301 3.85 -3.18 -11.42
N VAL A 302 3.12 -4.01 -10.68
CA VAL A 302 3.64 -4.89 -9.62
C VAL A 302 3.22 -6.37 -9.77
N SER A 303 2.54 -6.71 -10.86
CA SER A 303 2.01 -8.06 -11.15
C SER A 303 2.06 -8.31 -12.66
N PRO A 304 2.13 -9.55 -13.13
CA PRO A 304 2.08 -9.84 -14.56
C PRO A 304 0.67 -9.73 -15.18
N ALA A 305 -0.33 -9.22 -14.47
CA ALA A 305 -1.69 -9.07 -14.99
C ALA A 305 -2.15 -7.61 -14.97
N HIS A 306 -2.80 -7.17 -16.03
CA HIS A 306 -3.52 -5.90 -16.04
C HIS A 306 -4.69 -5.95 -15.07
N ARG A 307 -4.84 -4.95 -14.22
CA ARG A 307 -5.98 -4.75 -13.34
C ARG A 307 -6.06 -3.28 -12.92
N ALA A 308 -6.42 -2.41 -13.85
CA ALA A 308 -6.61 -1.00 -13.57
C ALA A 308 -7.89 -0.79 -12.72
N ARG A 309 -7.75 -0.03 -11.63
CA ARG A 309 -8.83 0.29 -10.69
C ARG A 309 -8.75 1.74 -10.24
N TYR A 310 -9.91 2.31 -9.96
CA TYR A 310 -10.02 3.55 -9.21
C TYR A 310 -10.09 3.27 -7.72
N PHE A 311 -9.35 4.07 -6.95
CA PHE A 311 -9.38 4.05 -5.49
C PHE A 311 -9.68 5.46 -4.98
N TRP A 312 -10.73 5.61 -4.22
CA TRP A 312 -11.07 6.83 -3.47
C TRP A 312 -10.72 6.61 -2.00
N GLY A 313 -10.29 7.65 -1.30
CA GLY A 313 -9.97 7.54 0.12
C GLY A 313 -9.19 8.72 0.65
N ASN A 314 -8.92 8.67 1.95
CA ASN A 314 -8.15 9.66 2.68
C ASN A 314 -6.83 9.10 3.25
N ILE A 315 -6.39 7.93 2.81
CA ILE A 315 -5.13 7.34 3.27
C ILE A 315 -3.96 8.19 2.78
N PRO A 316 -2.99 8.54 3.66
CA PRO A 316 -1.85 9.34 3.26
C PRO A 316 -1.07 8.73 2.09
N GLY A 317 -0.70 9.54 1.12
CA GLY A 317 0.16 9.12 0.01
C GLY A 317 -0.46 8.12 -0.96
N MET A 318 -1.79 8.07 -1.10
CA MET A 318 -2.46 7.19 -2.07
C MET A 318 -2.00 7.45 -3.51
N SER A 319 -1.67 8.70 -3.85
CA SER A 319 -1.24 9.10 -5.20
C SER A 319 0.26 8.90 -5.44
N ARG A 320 1.03 8.40 -4.46
CA ARG A 320 2.45 8.13 -4.68
C ARG A 320 2.63 7.05 -5.75
N PRO A 321 3.73 7.12 -6.54
CA PRO A 321 3.97 6.13 -7.57
C PRO A 321 4.00 4.71 -7.01
N ILE A 322 3.31 3.78 -7.67
CA ILE A 322 3.50 2.36 -7.42
C ILE A 322 4.56 1.86 -8.39
N THR A 323 5.71 1.51 -7.86
CA THR A 323 6.82 0.95 -8.61
C THR A 323 7.27 -0.34 -7.94
N ALA A 324 7.54 -1.35 -8.75
CA ALA A 324 8.26 -2.51 -8.29
C ALA A 324 9.76 -2.24 -8.46
N SER A 325 10.58 -2.59 -7.46
CA SER A 325 12.01 -2.72 -7.71
C SER A 325 12.24 -3.82 -8.76
N GLN A 326 13.41 -3.85 -9.39
CA GLN A 326 13.68 -4.94 -10.34
C GLN A 326 13.62 -6.32 -9.69
N SER A 327 13.92 -6.39 -8.38
CA SER A 327 13.84 -7.62 -7.58
C SER A 327 12.41 -8.02 -7.20
N ASP A 328 11.46 -7.07 -7.10
CA ASP A 328 10.07 -7.33 -6.68
C ASP A 328 9.11 -7.50 -7.86
N LYS A 329 9.58 -7.23 -9.08
CA LYS A 329 8.75 -7.29 -10.29
C LYS A 329 8.53 -8.72 -10.70
N LEU A 330 7.39 -9.28 -10.30
CA LEU A 330 6.97 -10.60 -10.74
C LEU A 330 6.70 -10.62 -12.25
N THR A 331 7.34 -11.54 -12.94
CA THR A 331 7.01 -11.90 -14.33
C THR A 331 5.93 -12.99 -14.33
N LEU A 332 5.30 -13.22 -15.49
CA LEU A 332 4.36 -14.34 -15.61
C LEU A 332 5.07 -15.67 -15.33
N GLN A 333 6.34 -15.81 -15.77
CA GLN A 333 7.12 -17.02 -15.54
C GLN A 333 7.31 -17.34 -14.05
N ASP A 334 7.50 -16.31 -13.21
CA ASP A 334 7.67 -16.47 -11.76
C ASP A 334 6.39 -16.98 -11.06
N CYS A 335 5.24 -16.74 -11.68
CA CYS A 335 3.94 -17.17 -11.19
C CYS A 335 3.55 -18.59 -11.63
N LEU A 336 4.24 -19.17 -12.61
CA LEU A 336 3.90 -20.47 -13.16
C LEU A 336 4.37 -21.63 -12.28
N GLU A 337 3.67 -22.75 -12.39
CA GLU A 337 4.10 -24.01 -11.79
C GLU A 337 5.28 -24.62 -12.56
N ARG A 338 6.01 -25.51 -11.89
CA ARG A 338 7.21 -26.14 -12.45
C ARG A 338 6.92 -26.87 -13.77
N GLY A 339 7.76 -26.65 -14.77
CA GLY A 339 7.63 -27.30 -16.09
C GLY A 339 6.64 -26.62 -17.04
N ARG A 340 6.18 -25.42 -16.69
CA ARG A 340 5.31 -24.60 -17.52
C ARG A 340 6.06 -23.34 -17.98
N GLU A 341 5.83 -22.90 -19.21
CA GLU A 341 6.54 -21.78 -19.84
C GLU A 341 5.57 -20.67 -20.21
N ALA A 342 5.95 -19.42 -19.89
CA ALA A 342 5.17 -18.25 -20.24
C ALA A 342 5.32 -17.90 -21.73
N ARG A 343 4.22 -17.76 -22.45
CA ARG A 343 4.20 -17.30 -23.87
C ARG A 343 4.05 -15.80 -24.00
N VAL A 344 3.61 -15.15 -22.94
CA VAL A 344 3.40 -13.70 -22.88
C VAL A 344 4.05 -13.16 -21.61
N THR A 345 4.49 -11.92 -21.65
CA THR A 345 5.08 -11.27 -20.47
C THR A 345 4.02 -10.82 -19.48
N LYS A 346 2.85 -10.43 -19.97
CA LYS A 346 1.73 -9.90 -19.21
C LYS A 346 0.41 -10.44 -19.73
N VAL A 347 -0.51 -10.74 -18.83
CA VAL A 347 -1.86 -11.24 -19.16
C VAL A 347 -2.91 -10.14 -19.04
N ARG A 348 -4.01 -10.31 -19.75
CA ARG A 348 -5.18 -9.44 -19.66
C ARG A 348 -5.79 -9.51 -18.25
N THR A 349 -6.66 -8.55 -17.95
CA THR A 349 -7.41 -8.53 -16.69
C THR A 349 -8.13 -9.85 -16.46
N ILE A 350 -7.80 -10.51 -15.36
CA ILE A 350 -8.44 -11.74 -14.93
C ILE A 350 -9.79 -11.38 -14.31
N THR A 351 -10.86 -11.95 -14.87
CA THR A 351 -12.24 -11.72 -14.45
C THR A 351 -12.88 -13.02 -13.98
N THR A 352 -14.15 -12.97 -13.64
CA THR A 352 -14.95 -14.17 -13.30
C THR A 352 -15.21 -15.09 -14.48
N ASN A 353 -15.00 -14.63 -15.71
CA ASN A 353 -15.20 -15.39 -16.94
C ASN A 353 -13.87 -16.06 -17.35
N THR A 354 -13.89 -17.37 -17.57
CA THR A 354 -12.72 -18.16 -18.00
C THR A 354 -12.16 -17.74 -19.36
N ASN A 355 -12.99 -17.17 -20.24
CA ASN A 355 -12.54 -16.65 -21.53
C ASN A 355 -11.56 -15.47 -21.43
N CYS A 356 -11.47 -14.80 -20.27
CA CYS A 356 -10.48 -13.74 -20.05
C CYS A 356 -9.04 -14.24 -20.09
N LEU A 357 -8.82 -15.54 -19.89
CA LEU A 357 -7.49 -16.18 -19.93
C LEU A 357 -6.95 -16.33 -21.35
N LYS A 358 -7.78 -16.19 -22.38
CA LYS A 358 -7.36 -16.18 -23.78
C LYS A 358 -6.78 -14.80 -24.12
N GLN A 359 -5.58 -14.80 -24.69
CA GLN A 359 -4.86 -13.58 -25.10
C GLN A 359 -5.11 -13.27 -26.59
N ASN A 360 -4.97 -12.02 -27.02
CA ASN A 360 -5.10 -11.57 -28.40
C ASN A 360 -6.39 -11.95 -29.16
N GLY A 361 -7.44 -11.17 -28.98
CA GLY A 361 -8.68 -10.99 -29.74
C GLY A 361 -9.04 -12.04 -30.82
N LYS A 362 -8.64 -11.83 -32.07
CA LYS A 362 -9.01 -12.69 -33.23
C LYS A 362 -8.19 -13.98 -33.35
N LYS A 363 -6.94 -14.00 -32.84
CA LYS A 363 -6.14 -15.23 -32.71
C LYS A 363 -6.03 -15.56 -31.22
N SER A 364 -6.94 -16.39 -30.71
CA SER A 364 -6.93 -16.84 -29.33
C SER A 364 -5.62 -17.57 -29.02
N ILE A 365 -4.68 -16.87 -28.34
CA ILE A 365 -3.44 -17.45 -27.86
C ILE A 365 -3.64 -17.77 -26.38
N LEU A 366 -3.30 -18.99 -25.97
CA LEU A 366 -3.25 -19.34 -24.56
C LEU A 366 -1.89 -18.89 -23.98
N PRO A 367 -1.87 -18.41 -22.72
CA PRO A 367 -0.71 -17.70 -22.18
C PRO A 367 0.46 -18.58 -21.76
N VAL A 368 0.29 -19.89 -21.75
CA VAL A 368 1.25 -20.87 -21.21
C VAL A 368 1.49 -22.01 -22.17
N LEU A 369 2.70 -22.57 -22.16
CA LEU A 369 3.06 -23.84 -22.75
C LEU A 369 3.32 -24.89 -21.67
N GLN A 370 2.81 -26.09 -21.86
CA GLN A 370 3.11 -27.26 -21.06
C GLN A 370 3.48 -28.42 -21.97
N GLY A 371 4.73 -28.88 -21.90
CA GLY A 371 5.19 -29.94 -22.79
C GLY A 371 5.06 -29.58 -24.29
N GLY A 372 5.23 -28.32 -24.66
CA GLY A 372 5.07 -27.83 -26.04
C GLY A 372 3.63 -27.60 -26.50
N GLN A 373 2.63 -27.87 -25.67
CA GLN A 373 1.22 -27.60 -25.96
C GLN A 373 0.71 -26.35 -25.24
N GLU A 374 -0.18 -25.62 -25.93
CA GLU A 374 -0.82 -24.44 -25.37
C GLU A 374 -1.77 -24.81 -24.22
N ASP A 375 -1.68 -24.08 -23.10
CA ASP A 375 -2.54 -24.28 -21.95
C ASP A 375 -2.97 -22.95 -21.31
N THR A 376 -4.02 -23.01 -20.50
CA THR A 376 -4.53 -21.90 -19.68
C THR A 376 -3.77 -21.80 -18.36
N LEU A 377 -3.90 -20.69 -17.67
CA LEU A 377 -3.40 -20.55 -16.31
C LEU A 377 -4.13 -21.50 -15.35
N TRP A 378 -3.37 -22.13 -14.46
CA TRP A 378 -3.93 -22.90 -13.35
C TRP A 378 -4.37 -21.98 -12.22
N VAL A 379 -5.26 -22.45 -11.35
CA VAL A 379 -5.79 -21.63 -10.25
C VAL A 379 -4.68 -21.22 -9.28
N THR A 380 -3.72 -22.08 -9.00
CA THR A 380 -2.56 -21.78 -8.14
C THR A 380 -1.66 -20.69 -8.74
N GLU A 381 -1.60 -20.61 -10.07
CA GLU A 381 -0.90 -19.55 -10.79
C GLU A 381 -1.68 -18.24 -10.73
N LEU A 382 -3.01 -18.30 -10.84
CA LEU A 382 -3.88 -17.14 -10.63
C LEU A 382 -3.75 -16.58 -9.21
N GLU A 383 -3.71 -17.43 -8.20
CA GLU A 383 -3.50 -17.03 -6.81
C GLU A 383 -2.19 -16.22 -6.67
N ARG A 384 -1.07 -16.68 -7.24
CA ARG A 384 0.21 -15.97 -7.22
C ARG A 384 0.15 -14.64 -7.97
N ILE A 385 -0.52 -14.59 -9.13
CA ILE A 385 -0.70 -13.36 -9.92
C ILE A 385 -1.43 -12.29 -9.11
N PHE A 386 -2.41 -12.68 -8.29
CA PHE A 386 -3.13 -11.77 -7.39
C PHE A 386 -2.36 -11.47 -6.10
N GLY A 387 -1.29 -12.21 -5.80
CA GLY A 387 -0.49 -12.06 -4.59
C GLY A 387 -0.97 -12.89 -3.40
N PHE A 388 -1.89 -13.85 -3.61
CA PHE A 388 -2.32 -14.76 -2.55
C PHE A 388 -1.35 -15.94 -2.38
N PRO A 389 -1.30 -16.53 -1.18
CA PRO A 389 -0.61 -17.78 -0.97
C PRO A 389 -1.16 -18.88 -1.87
N LYS A 390 -0.30 -19.83 -2.27
CA LYS A 390 -0.71 -21.01 -3.02
C LYS A 390 -1.77 -21.80 -2.25
N HIS A 391 -2.82 -22.27 -2.95
CA HIS A 391 -3.96 -22.99 -2.40
C HIS A 391 -4.88 -22.16 -1.49
N TYR A 392 -4.76 -20.84 -1.49
CA TYR A 392 -5.60 -19.96 -0.68
C TYR A 392 -7.11 -20.15 -0.94
N THR A 393 -7.50 -20.42 -2.19
CA THR A 393 -8.90 -20.64 -2.58
C THR A 393 -9.31 -22.12 -2.60
N ASP A 394 -8.42 -23.05 -2.20
CA ASP A 394 -8.68 -24.49 -2.20
C ASP A 394 -9.45 -24.93 -0.95
N VAL A 395 -10.71 -24.57 -0.89
CA VAL A 395 -11.59 -24.82 0.26
C VAL A 395 -12.92 -25.44 -0.19
N ARG A 396 -13.56 -26.24 0.66
CA ARG A 396 -14.89 -26.84 0.43
C ARG A 396 -15.06 -27.55 -0.91
N ASN A 397 -14.00 -28.17 -1.44
CA ASN A 397 -14.01 -28.85 -2.74
C ASN A 397 -14.48 -27.97 -3.91
N MET A 398 -14.26 -26.66 -3.84
CA MET A 398 -14.57 -25.76 -4.95
C MET A 398 -13.84 -26.18 -6.22
N ASN A 399 -14.58 -26.20 -7.32
CA ASN A 399 -14.01 -26.49 -8.63
C ASN A 399 -13.20 -25.29 -9.18
N LYS A 400 -12.44 -25.51 -10.24
CA LYS A 400 -11.60 -24.48 -10.89
C LYS A 400 -12.37 -23.20 -11.20
N GLN A 401 -13.62 -23.31 -11.69
CA GLN A 401 -14.43 -22.15 -12.08
C GLN A 401 -14.88 -21.34 -10.87
N GLN A 402 -15.28 -21.98 -9.78
CA GLN A 402 -15.66 -21.31 -8.53
C GLN A 402 -14.46 -20.57 -7.93
N ARG A 403 -13.28 -21.22 -7.86
CA ARG A 403 -12.04 -20.59 -7.38
C ARG A 403 -11.64 -19.41 -8.24
N GLN A 404 -11.69 -19.50 -9.57
CA GLN A 404 -11.42 -18.37 -10.46
C GLN A 404 -12.44 -17.24 -10.27
N ARG A 405 -13.69 -17.54 -10.00
CA ARG A 405 -14.75 -16.55 -9.78
C ARG A 405 -14.45 -15.69 -8.56
N VAL A 406 -14.07 -16.28 -7.44
CA VAL A 406 -13.74 -15.53 -6.22
C VAL A 406 -12.45 -14.71 -6.39
N LEU A 407 -11.43 -15.26 -7.07
CA LEU A 407 -10.21 -14.51 -7.43
C LEU A 407 -10.51 -13.35 -8.38
N GLY A 408 -11.32 -13.56 -9.41
CA GLY A 408 -11.68 -12.52 -10.38
C GLY A 408 -12.40 -11.32 -9.76
N LYS A 409 -13.07 -11.52 -8.61
CA LYS A 409 -13.71 -10.44 -7.83
C LYS A 409 -12.77 -9.79 -6.82
N SER A 410 -11.66 -10.44 -6.43
CA SER A 410 -10.77 -9.95 -5.38
C SER A 410 -9.91 -8.77 -5.83
N TRP A 411 -9.33 -8.08 -4.88
CA TRP A 411 -8.32 -7.06 -5.12
C TRP A 411 -6.94 -7.70 -5.39
N SER A 412 -6.05 -6.94 -6.01
CA SER A 412 -4.63 -7.30 -6.10
C SER A 412 -3.95 -7.01 -4.75
N VAL A 413 -3.41 -8.04 -4.12
CA VAL A 413 -2.73 -7.94 -2.82
C VAL A 413 -1.61 -6.90 -2.85
N PRO A 414 -0.66 -6.91 -3.82
CA PRO A 414 0.43 -5.93 -3.85
C PRO A 414 -0.05 -4.48 -4.04
N VAL A 415 -1.15 -4.26 -4.77
CA VAL A 415 -1.74 -2.91 -4.92
C VAL A 415 -2.31 -2.42 -3.59
N VAL A 416 -3.09 -3.23 -2.90
CA VAL A 416 -3.70 -2.83 -1.62
C VAL A 416 -2.63 -2.72 -0.54
N ARG A 417 -1.59 -3.56 -0.56
CA ARG A 417 -0.40 -3.44 0.30
C ARG A 417 0.26 -2.06 0.13
N HIS A 418 0.47 -1.62 -1.11
CA HIS A 418 0.97 -0.28 -1.41
C HIS A 418 0.06 0.81 -0.82
N LEU A 419 -1.24 0.73 -1.01
CA LEU A 419 -2.18 1.75 -0.53
C LEU A 419 -2.29 1.82 0.99
N LEU A 420 -2.24 0.68 1.70
CA LEU A 420 -2.39 0.63 3.16
C LEU A 420 -1.08 0.82 3.93
N ALA A 421 0.09 0.71 3.28
CA ALA A 421 1.39 0.82 3.93
C ALA A 421 1.59 2.09 4.77
N PRO A 422 1.12 3.29 4.37
CA PRO A 422 1.27 4.50 5.18
C PRO A 422 0.58 4.46 6.54
N LEU A 423 -0.39 3.57 6.74
CA LEU A 423 -1.07 3.41 8.03
C LEU A 423 -0.14 2.90 9.14
N LYS A 424 1.06 2.42 8.81
CA LYS A 424 2.10 2.09 9.79
C LYS A 424 2.55 3.27 10.63
N ASP A 425 2.34 4.49 10.19
CA ASP A 425 2.61 5.69 10.99
C ASP A 425 1.53 6.00 12.04
N TYR A 426 0.43 5.23 12.06
CA TYR A 426 -0.73 5.47 12.93
C TYR A 426 -1.09 4.30 13.83
N TYR A 427 -0.82 3.06 13.41
CA TYR A 427 -1.29 1.86 14.11
C TYR A 427 -0.17 0.90 14.43
N TRP A 428 -0.41 0.10 15.46
CA TRP A 428 0.58 -0.85 15.96
C TRP A 428 0.88 -1.94 14.94
N THR A 429 2.15 -2.11 14.66
CA THR A 429 2.68 -3.20 13.85
C THR A 429 3.60 -4.09 14.70
N VAL A 430 3.52 -5.39 14.47
CA VAL A 430 4.44 -6.36 15.06
C VAL A 430 5.53 -6.60 14.02
N GLY A 431 6.70 -5.99 14.22
CA GLY A 431 7.92 -6.42 13.53
C GLY A 431 8.41 -7.72 14.17
N GLU A 432 8.77 -8.71 13.40
CA GLU A 432 9.60 -9.77 13.94
C GLU A 432 10.91 -9.13 14.39
N LYS A 433 11.26 -9.28 15.68
CA LYS A 433 12.51 -8.79 16.24
C LYS A 433 13.70 -9.62 15.70
N TYR A 434 13.91 -9.57 14.38
CA TYR A 434 15.14 -10.07 13.78
C TYR A 434 16.15 -8.93 13.73
N ARG A 435 17.02 -8.87 14.73
CA ARG A 435 18.30 -8.18 14.67
C ARG A 435 19.19 -8.89 13.65
N LYS A 436 18.99 -8.60 12.40
CA LYS A 436 19.95 -8.90 11.36
C LYS A 436 20.35 -7.58 10.74
N TYR A 437 21.63 -7.29 10.78
CA TYR A 437 22.25 -6.41 9.82
C TYR A 437 21.83 -6.93 8.45
N LEU A 438 20.98 -6.19 7.77
CA LEU A 438 20.54 -6.55 6.41
C LEU A 438 21.74 -6.31 5.48
N ASP A 439 22.52 -7.35 5.25
CA ASP A 439 23.46 -7.42 4.14
C ASP A 439 22.65 -7.43 2.84
N PHE A 440 22.34 -6.26 2.32
CA PHE A 440 21.71 -6.13 1.00
C PHE A 440 22.73 -6.43 -0.09
N LYS A 441 22.91 -7.72 -0.42
CA LYS A 441 23.78 -8.19 -1.52
C LYS A 441 23.29 -7.81 -2.93
N TYR A 442 22.27 -6.99 -3.10
CA TYR A 442 21.68 -6.69 -4.39
C TYR A 442 21.45 -5.20 -4.63
N CYS A 443 22.52 -4.44 -4.84
CA CYS A 443 22.45 -3.16 -5.52
C CYS A 443 23.77 -2.79 -6.23
N ASP A 444 24.29 -3.67 -7.09
CA ASP A 444 25.44 -3.37 -7.96
C ASP A 444 25.11 -2.39 -9.11
N ALA A 445 23.87 -1.94 -9.26
CA ALA A 445 23.45 -1.14 -10.40
C ALA A 445 23.56 0.37 -10.22
N PHE A 446 23.77 0.90 -9.02
CA PHE A 446 23.83 2.36 -8.79
C PHE A 446 24.94 2.78 -7.80
N ARG A 447 26.19 2.45 -8.09
CA ARG A 447 27.32 3.17 -7.51
C ARG A 447 27.43 4.51 -8.24
N PHE A 448 27.02 5.60 -7.59
CA PHE A 448 27.52 6.93 -7.92
C PHE A 448 28.73 7.22 -7.00
N PRO A 449 29.97 7.13 -7.51
CA PRO A 449 31.12 7.57 -6.73
C PRO A 449 31.08 9.10 -6.66
N GLY A 450 31.03 9.67 -5.49
CA GLY A 450 31.39 11.05 -5.25
C GLY A 450 30.37 12.02 -4.68
N CYS A 451 29.11 11.66 -4.48
CA CYS A 451 28.08 12.63 -4.09
C CYS A 451 28.13 13.09 -2.61
N LEU A 452 28.52 12.23 -1.68
CA LEU A 452 28.53 12.57 -0.24
C LEU A 452 29.76 13.34 0.22
N SER A 453 30.84 13.40 -0.59
CA SER A 453 32.06 14.14 -0.24
C SER A 453 31.89 15.67 -0.14
N VAL A 454 30.81 16.21 -0.70
CA VAL A 454 30.51 17.64 -0.65
C VAL A 454 29.96 18.05 0.71
N LEU A 455 29.05 17.24 1.29
CA LEU A 455 28.48 17.52 2.62
C LEU A 455 29.55 17.43 3.73
N SER A 456 30.52 16.51 3.62
CA SER A 456 31.61 16.40 4.63
C SER A 456 32.58 17.59 4.65
N ARG A 457 32.53 18.50 3.66
CA ARG A 457 33.33 19.73 3.64
C ARG A 457 32.60 20.95 4.21
N CYS A 458 31.27 20.82 4.44
CA CYS A 458 30.43 21.91 4.92
C CYS A 458 30.08 21.81 6.42
N PHE A 459 30.39 20.67 7.07
CA PHE A 459 30.19 20.39 8.48
C PHE A 459 31.54 19.85 9.12
#